data_a990897b974bd2d57b0d3bd396bc2a86
#
_entry.id   a990897b974bd2d57b0d3bd396bc2a86
#
_cell.length_a   1.000
_cell.length_b   1.000
_cell.length_c   1.000
_cell.angle_alpha   90.00
_cell.angle_beta   90.00
_cell.angle_gamma   90.00
#
_symmetry.space_group_name_H-M   'P 1'
#
loop_
_entity.id
_entity.type
_entity.pdbx_description
1 polymer ?
#
loop_
_entity_poly.entity_id
_entity_poly.type
_entity_poly.pdbx_seq_one_letter_code
_entity_poly.pdbx_strand_id
1 'polypeptide(L)'
;MTDHTVIVVGGGTGGLVAACRLRQRLDRRARVILVTRETRSCFAPSLLWVMTGDRQPDSICLDLRQLRVKGIEVVEAEAAGADLSARDLQTSAESLSYDRLVLAVGADLAP
;
A
#
# COMPACT_ATOMS: atom_id res chain seq x y z
N MET A 1 20.89 -13.68 -4.72
CA MET A 1 19.89 -13.01 -5.51
C MET A 1 19.18 -11.96 -4.69
N THR A 2 19.08 -10.76 -5.20
CA THR A 2 18.50 -9.65 -4.48
C THR A 2 17.02 -9.55 -4.82
N ASP A 3 16.19 -9.58 -3.81
CA ASP A 3 14.77 -9.34 -3.99
C ASP A 3 14.52 -7.85 -4.13
N HIS A 4 13.59 -7.51 -4.99
CA HIS A 4 13.17 -6.12 -5.13
C HIS A 4 12.10 -5.79 -4.11
N THR A 5 12.21 -4.61 -3.53
CA THR A 5 11.23 -4.10 -2.59
C THR A 5 10.59 -2.85 -3.17
N VAL A 6 9.28 -2.88 -3.31
CA VAL A 6 8.49 -1.73 -3.74
C VAL A 6 7.62 -1.30 -2.57
N ILE A 7 7.73 -0.03 -2.19
CA ILE A 7 6.91 0.53 -1.14
C ILE A 7 5.87 1.45 -1.76
N VAL A 8 4.61 1.25 -1.39
CA VAL A 8 3.50 2.13 -1.75
C VAL A 8 3.08 2.87 -0.51
N VAL A 9 3.13 4.18 -0.55
CA VAL A 9 2.72 5.03 0.57
C VAL A 9 1.34 5.58 0.30
N GLY A 10 0.40 5.26 1.16
CA GLY A 10 -0.96 5.73 1.07
C GLY A 10 -1.96 4.59 0.91
N GLY A 11 -2.92 4.52 1.83
CA GLY A 11 -3.93 3.46 1.87
C GLY A 11 -5.24 3.83 1.20
N GLY A 12 -5.29 4.94 0.46
CA GLY A 12 -6.47 5.32 -0.29
C GLY A 12 -6.60 4.52 -1.58
N THR A 13 -7.52 4.94 -2.44
CA THR A 13 -7.80 4.21 -3.68
C THR A 13 -6.57 4.04 -4.55
N GLY A 14 -5.80 5.12 -4.75
CA GLY A 14 -4.61 5.07 -5.58
C GLY A 14 -3.56 4.11 -5.06
N GLY A 15 -3.26 4.18 -3.77
CA GLY A 15 -2.28 3.29 -3.15
C GLY A 15 -2.73 1.84 -3.15
N LEU A 16 -4.00 1.61 -2.87
CA LEU A 16 -4.56 0.27 -2.86
C LEU A 16 -4.50 -0.38 -4.25
N VAL A 17 -4.91 0.37 -5.27
CA VAL A 17 -4.83 -0.12 -6.67
C VAL A 17 -3.39 -0.40 -7.05
N ALA A 18 -2.47 0.52 -6.73
CA ALA A 18 -1.05 0.36 -7.06
C ALA A 18 -0.48 -0.88 -6.39
N ALA A 19 -0.74 -1.09 -5.10
CA ALA A 19 -0.23 -2.23 -4.37
C ALA A 19 -0.75 -3.55 -4.94
N CYS A 20 -2.04 -3.62 -5.23
CA CYS A 20 -2.64 -4.82 -5.78
C CYS A 20 -2.12 -5.13 -7.18
N ARG A 21 -1.99 -4.10 -8.02
CA ARG A 21 -1.47 -4.28 -9.38
C ARG A 21 -0.01 -4.72 -9.37
N LEU A 22 0.79 -4.13 -8.51
CA LEU A 22 2.19 -4.52 -8.39
C LEU A 22 2.30 -5.97 -7.94
N ARG A 23 1.48 -6.38 -6.97
CA ARG A 23 1.52 -7.76 -6.49
C ARG A 23 1.15 -8.75 -7.59
N GLN A 24 0.20 -8.39 -8.45
CA GLN A 24 -0.22 -9.25 -9.56
C GLN A 24 0.84 -9.35 -10.65
N ARG A 25 1.59 -8.27 -10.88
CA ARG A 25 2.54 -8.20 -12.00
C ARG A 25 3.95 -8.59 -11.63
N LEU A 26 4.33 -8.44 -10.37
CA LEU A 26 5.68 -8.75 -9.95
C LEU A 26 5.81 -10.20 -9.51
N ASP A 27 7.03 -10.71 -9.64
CA ASP A 27 7.38 -12.04 -9.15
C ASP A 27 7.17 -12.10 -7.63
N ARG A 28 6.93 -13.28 -7.12
CA ARG A 28 6.77 -13.50 -5.69
C ARG A 28 8.01 -13.15 -4.88
N ARG A 29 9.15 -13.07 -5.51
CA ARG A 29 10.39 -12.62 -4.86
C ARG A 29 10.37 -11.13 -4.57
N ALA A 30 9.59 -10.37 -5.32
CA ALA A 30 9.44 -8.96 -5.05
C ALA A 30 8.56 -8.76 -3.82
N ARG A 31 9.00 -7.88 -2.93
CA ARG A 31 8.19 -7.48 -1.78
C ARG A 31 7.37 -6.27 -2.16
N VAL A 32 6.09 -6.31 -1.87
CA VAL A 32 5.21 -5.16 -2.02
C VAL A 32 4.75 -4.78 -0.62
N ILE A 33 5.10 -3.56 -0.21
CA ILE A 33 4.80 -3.05 1.13
C ILE A 33 3.88 -1.86 0.97
N LEU A 34 2.74 -1.90 1.64
CA LEU A 34 1.82 -0.78 1.72
C LEU A 34 2.00 -0.11 3.08
N VAL A 35 2.41 1.15 3.08
CA VAL A 35 2.55 1.95 4.29
C VAL A 35 1.34 2.87 4.37
N THR A 36 0.57 2.76 5.44
CA THR A 36 -0.66 3.52 5.61
C THR A 36 -0.85 3.91 7.07
N ARG A 37 -1.33 5.13 7.29
CA ARG A 37 -1.70 5.58 8.64
C ARG A 37 -2.93 4.85 9.14
N GLU A 38 -3.86 4.58 8.25
CA GLU A 38 -5.12 3.95 8.59
C GLU A 38 -5.21 2.61 7.89
N THR A 39 -5.55 1.58 8.66
CA THR A 39 -5.70 0.24 8.11
C THR A 39 -7.07 -0.01 7.53
N ARG A 40 -7.94 1.00 7.54
CA ARG A 40 -9.30 0.86 7.03
C ARG A 40 -9.52 1.77 5.85
N SER A 41 -9.99 1.21 4.74
CA SER A 41 -10.32 1.96 3.53
C SER A 41 -11.78 1.74 3.20
N CYS A 42 -12.52 2.84 3.02
CA CYS A 42 -13.97 2.79 2.79
C CYS A 42 -14.36 3.39 1.44
N PHE A 43 -13.46 3.38 0.47
CA PHE A 43 -13.73 4.00 -0.82
C PHE A 43 -13.87 3.01 -1.95
N ALA A 44 -14.62 3.44 -2.96
CA ALA A 44 -14.74 2.75 -4.23
C ALA A 44 -15.01 1.25 -4.07
N PRO A 45 -16.16 0.86 -3.52
CA PRO A 45 -16.47 -0.56 -3.35
C PRO A 45 -16.35 -1.36 -4.65
N SER A 46 -16.68 -0.74 -5.78
CA SER A 46 -16.57 -1.42 -7.08
C SER A 46 -15.13 -1.76 -7.43
N LEU A 47 -14.18 -0.87 -7.10
CA LEU A 47 -12.76 -1.15 -7.32
C LEU A 47 -12.28 -2.28 -6.40
N LEU A 48 -12.74 -2.30 -5.17
CA LEU A 48 -12.41 -3.37 -4.25
C LEU A 48 -12.92 -4.71 -4.75
N TRP A 49 -14.12 -4.74 -5.32
CA TRP A 49 -14.67 -5.96 -5.90
C TRP A 49 -13.80 -6.49 -7.02
N VAL A 50 -13.34 -5.60 -7.90
CA VAL A 50 -12.48 -5.99 -9.01
C VAL A 50 -11.16 -6.54 -8.52
N MET A 51 -10.57 -5.92 -7.50
CA MET A 51 -9.26 -6.30 -6.99
C MET A 51 -9.29 -7.56 -6.14
N THR A 52 -10.35 -7.77 -5.38
CA THR A 52 -10.45 -8.92 -4.49
C THR A 52 -11.21 -10.09 -5.10
N GLY A 53 -11.95 -9.85 -6.17
CA GLY A 53 -12.83 -10.86 -6.76
C GLY A 53 -14.07 -11.11 -5.93
N ASP A 54 -14.33 -10.28 -4.94
CA ASP A 54 -15.44 -10.44 -4.02
C ASP A 54 -16.56 -9.48 -4.38
N ARG A 55 -17.80 -9.96 -4.36
CA ARG A 55 -18.96 -9.18 -4.71
C ARG A 55 -19.89 -8.94 -3.54
N GLN A 56 -19.35 -8.75 -2.37
CA GLN A 56 -20.20 -8.49 -1.22
C GLN A 56 -20.52 -7.01 -1.10
N PRO A 57 -21.72 -6.59 -1.46
CA PRO A 57 -22.08 -5.17 -1.46
C PRO A 57 -22.23 -4.58 -0.06
N ASP A 58 -22.26 -5.40 0.96
CA ASP A 58 -22.51 -4.93 2.31
C ASP A 58 -21.28 -4.36 2.99
N SER A 59 -20.10 -4.62 2.45
CA SER A 59 -18.86 -4.15 3.04
C SER A 59 -18.35 -2.96 2.25
N ILE A 60 -18.65 -1.76 2.72
CA ILE A 60 -18.12 -0.54 2.12
C ILE A 60 -16.73 -0.20 2.62
N CYS A 61 -16.25 -0.90 3.63
CA CYS A 61 -14.94 -0.67 4.20
C CYS A 61 -14.12 -1.95 4.15
N LEU A 62 -12.85 -1.80 3.80
CA LEU A 62 -11.90 -2.89 3.75
C LEU A 62 -10.84 -2.69 4.84
N ASP A 63 -10.56 -3.72 5.60
CA ASP A 63 -9.41 -3.74 6.48
C ASP A 63 -8.18 -4.06 5.62
N LEU A 64 -7.30 -3.08 5.45
CA LEU A 64 -6.14 -3.22 4.58
C LEU A 64 -5.19 -4.32 5.03
N ARG A 65 -5.23 -4.69 6.31
CA ARG A 65 -4.41 -5.79 6.81
C ARG A 65 -4.78 -7.12 6.16
N GLN A 66 -5.97 -7.24 5.62
CA GLN A 66 -6.38 -8.44 4.88
C GLN A 66 -5.57 -8.63 3.58
N LEU A 67 -4.93 -7.58 3.09
CA LEU A 67 -4.06 -7.70 1.93
C LEU A 67 -2.85 -8.59 2.18
N ARG A 68 -2.52 -8.86 3.43
CA ARG A 68 -1.44 -9.77 3.77
C ARG A 68 -1.69 -11.17 3.23
N VAL A 69 -2.93 -11.57 3.13
CA VAL A 69 -3.31 -12.86 2.54
C VAL A 69 -2.93 -12.93 1.06
N LYS A 70 -2.89 -11.77 0.39
CA LYS A 70 -2.52 -11.69 -1.02
C LYS A 70 -1.02 -11.52 -1.23
N GLY A 71 -0.25 -11.50 -0.16
CA GLY A 71 1.20 -11.36 -0.25
C GLY A 71 1.67 -9.90 -0.23
N ILE A 72 0.84 -8.98 0.20
CA ILE A 72 1.19 -7.58 0.38
C ILE A 72 1.46 -7.34 1.86
N GLU A 73 2.65 -6.83 2.18
CA GLU A 73 2.96 -6.46 3.56
C GLU A 73 2.30 -5.12 3.86
N VAL A 74 1.60 -5.04 4.98
CA VAL A 74 0.93 -3.81 5.40
C VAL A 74 1.59 -3.30 6.66
N VAL A 75 2.12 -2.08 6.59
CA VAL A 75 2.75 -1.40 7.73
C VAL A 75 1.86 -0.24 8.14
N GLU A 76 1.32 -0.32 9.34
CA GLU A 76 0.52 0.77 9.90
C GLU A 76 1.47 1.79 10.53
N ALA A 77 1.76 2.83 9.77
CA ALA A 77 2.66 3.89 10.19
C ALA A 77 2.44 5.12 9.34
N GLU A 78 2.91 6.25 9.83
CA GLU A 78 2.89 7.50 9.08
C GLU A 78 4.26 7.71 8.44
N ALA A 79 4.27 7.99 7.14
CA ALA A 79 5.49 8.31 6.44
C ALA A 79 5.95 9.71 6.84
N ALA A 80 7.17 9.81 7.36
CA ALA A 80 7.72 11.07 7.83
C ALA A 80 8.62 11.74 6.79
N GLY A 81 9.27 10.94 5.95
CA GLY A 81 10.17 11.46 4.93
C GLY A 81 10.82 10.32 4.18
N ALA A 82 11.55 10.67 3.14
CA ALA A 82 12.27 9.69 2.34
C ALA A 82 13.63 10.25 1.95
N ASP A 83 14.65 9.42 2.10
CA ASP A 83 15.98 9.72 1.57
C ASP A 83 16.08 9.04 0.21
N LEU A 84 15.97 9.84 -0.85
CA LEU A 84 15.94 9.29 -2.21
C LEU A 84 17.30 8.73 -2.64
N SER A 85 18.39 9.26 -2.08
CA SER A 85 19.74 8.77 -2.39
C SER A 85 20.00 7.44 -1.73
N ALA A 86 19.65 7.30 -0.46
CA ALA A 86 19.83 6.08 0.29
C ALA A 86 18.70 5.07 0.05
N ARG A 87 17.60 5.52 -0.55
CA ARG A 87 16.41 4.70 -0.77
C ARG A 87 15.83 4.16 0.53
N ASP A 88 15.66 5.06 1.48
CA ASP A 88 15.07 4.75 2.77
C ASP A 88 13.82 5.59 2.99
N LEU A 89 12.76 4.94 3.39
CA LEU A 89 11.53 5.60 3.82
C LEU A 89 11.52 5.65 5.33
N GLN A 90 11.39 6.85 5.88
CA GLN A 90 11.30 7.06 7.32
C GLN A 90 9.83 7.08 7.72
N THR A 91 9.47 6.25 8.67
CA THR A 91 8.10 6.18 9.18
C THR A 91 8.09 6.38 10.68
N SER A 92 6.89 6.57 11.21
CA SER A 92 6.70 6.69 12.66
C SER A 92 7.05 5.40 13.42
N ALA A 93 7.11 4.27 12.73
CA ALA A 93 7.46 3.00 13.33
C ALA A 93 8.93 2.67 13.11
N GLU A 94 9.39 2.65 11.86
CA GLU A 94 10.75 2.24 11.53
C GLU A 94 11.15 2.81 10.17
N SER A 95 12.43 2.72 9.85
CA SER A 95 12.90 3.06 8.51
C SER A 95 12.84 1.81 7.64
N LEU A 96 12.40 1.99 6.39
CA LEU A 96 12.24 0.91 5.43
C LEU A 96 13.08 1.20 4.19
N SER A 97 13.89 0.24 3.79
CA SER A 97 14.65 0.34 2.54
C SER A 97 13.79 -0.11 1.37
N TYR A 98 13.97 0.52 0.21
CA TYR A 98 13.19 0.20 -0.98
C TYR A 98 14.05 0.29 -2.23
N ASP A 99 13.60 -0.39 -3.28
CA ASP A 99 14.16 -0.25 -4.63
C ASP A 99 13.34 0.74 -5.44
N ARG A 100 12.03 0.73 -5.26
CA ARG A 100 11.10 1.64 -5.90
C ARG A 100 10.08 2.15 -4.88
N LEU A 101 9.69 3.39 -5.04
CA LEU A 101 8.73 4.04 -4.15
C LEU A 101 7.59 4.64 -4.95
N VAL A 102 6.38 4.33 -4.54
CA VAL A 102 5.16 4.91 -5.11
C VAL A 102 4.51 5.78 -4.04
N LEU A 103 4.35 7.06 -4.35
CA LEU A 103 3.69 7.99 -3.44
C LEU A 103 2.25 8.19 -3.89
N ALA A 104 1.32 7.74 -3.09
CA ALA A 104 -0.10 7.85 -3.37
C ALA A 104 -0.81 8.39 -2.12
N VAL A 105 -0.27 9.49 -1.60
CA VAL A 105 -0.72 10.04 -0.31
C VAL A 105 -2.04 10.80 -0.39
N GLY A 106 -2.55 11.02 -1.60
CA GLY A 106 -3.80 11.73 -1.78
C GLY A 106 -3.64 13.22 -1.55
N ALA A 107 -4.76 13.88 -1.42
CA ALA A 107 -4.81 15.31 -1.17
C ALA A 107 -5.81 15.58 -0.07
N ASP A 108 -5.45 16.48 0.83
CA ASP A 108 -6.34 16.98 1.86
C ASP A 108 -6.76 18.40 1.53
N LEU A 109 -7.95 18.77 1.99
CA LEU A 109 -8.39 20.15 1.89
C LEU A 109 -7.55 20.99 2.84
N ALA A 110 -6.93 22.01 2.29
CA ALA A 110 -6.21 22.96 3.12
C ALA A 110 -7.21 23.73 3.99
N PRO A 111 -6.92 23.91 5.28
CA PRO A 111 -7.79 24.68 6.17
C PRO A 111 -7.81 26.17 5.81
#